data_5ffbf83e8c1f65891ebfcaeb0d46a0f9
#
_entry.id   5ffbf83e8c1f65891ebfcaeb0d46a0f9
#
_cell.length_a   1.000
_cell.length_b   1.000
_cell.length_c   1.000
_cell.angle_alpha   90.00
_cell.angle_beta   90.00
_cell.angle_gamma   90.00
#
_symmetry.space_group_name_H-M   'P 1'
#
loop_
_entity.id
_entity.type
_entity.pdbx_description
1 polymer ?
#
loop_
_entity_poly.entity_id
_entity_poly.type
_entity_poly.pdbx_seq_one_letter_code
_entity_poly.pdbx_strand_id
1 'polypeptide(L)'
;GKGFQGSVKRWGVKLLSHKNSKKRRQAGNLGDFGTGYVRSTVPQAGQMGYHQRTELNKRLLRISSPSTNEITPAGGFLNYGEVKNSYVLIQGSLPGPAKRLLRLRDPIRPRKNAHPVDLTYVSTASKQGV
;
A
#
# COMPACT_ATOMS: atom_id res chain seq x y z
N GLY A 1 4.65 -7.37 -6.90
CA GLY A 1 5.78 -8.28 -6.70
C GLY A 1 7.02 -7.83 -7.44
N LYS A 2 8.14 -7.81 -6.76
CA LYS A 2 9.44 -7.44 -7.35
C LYS A 2 10.48 -8.56 -7.24
N GLY A 3 10.05 -9.75 -6.84
CA GLY A 3 10.93 -10.91 -6.70
C GLY A 3 11.95 -10.76 -5.56
N PHE A 4 13.04 -11.47 -5.66
CA PHE A 4 14.12 -11.44 -4.68
C PHE A 4 15.00 -10.20 -4.87
N GLN A 5 15.07 -9.34 -3.86
CA GLN A 5 15.79 -8.08 -3.92
C GLN A 5 16.84 -7.96 -2.82
N GLY A 6 17.92 -7.23 -3.13
CA GLY A 6 18.98 -6.93 -2.16
C GLY A 6 18.52 -5.91 -1.10
N SER A 7 19.31 -5.79 -0.04
CA SER A 7 18.99 -4.96 1.12
C SER A 7 18.80 -3.47 0.78
N VAL A 8 19.51 -2.94 -0.19
CA VAL A 8 19.40 -1.52 -0.59
C VAL A 8 18.00 -1.22 -1.11
N LYS A 9 17.48 -2.01 -2.04
CA LYS A 9 16.15 -1.81 -2.59
C LYS A 9 15.05 -2.25 -1.64
N ARG A 10 15.24 -3.37 -0.97
CA ARG A 10 14.22 -3.98 -0.10
C ARG A 10 14.01 -3.21 1.21
N TRP A 11 15.09 -2.67 1.80
CA TRP A 11 15.06 -2.01 3.10
C TRP A 11 15.44 -0.53 3.05
N GLY A 12 15.91 -0.03 1.91
CA GLY A 12 16.34 1.36 1.79
C GLY A 12 17.61 1.68 2.58
N VAL A 13 18.47 0.70 2.83
CA VAL A 13 19.72 0.95 3.53
C VAL A 13 20.63 1.85 2.72
N LYS A 14 21.39 2.73 3.40
CA LYS A 14 22.32 3.64 2.76
C LYS A 14 23.44 2.87 2.07
N LEU A 15 23.81 3.31 0.88
CA LEU A 15 25.01 2.81 0.20
C LEU A 15 26.26 3.11 1.04
N LEU A 16 27.16 2.15 1.10
CA LEU A 16 28.45 2.35 1.73
C LEU A 16 29.27 3.41 0.97
N SER A 17 30.20 4.03 1.67
CA SER A 17 31.08 5.09 1.11
C SER A 17 31.79 4.61 -0.16
N HIS A 18 32.07 5.53 -1.09
CA HIS A 18 32.84 5.28 -2.29
C HIS A 18 34.26 4.75 -2.01
N LYS A 19 34.78 4.97 -0.81
CA LYS A 19 36.07 4.44 -0.37
C LYS A 19 36.08 2.93 -0.09
N ASN A 20 34.88 2.30 -0.03
CA ASN A 20 34.79 0.85 0.04
C ASN A 20 35.15 0.23 -1.31
N SER A 21 36.30 -0.45 -1.37
CA SER A 21 36.89 -0.93 -2.63
C SER A 21 36.16 -2.10 -3.29
N LYS A 22 35.44 -2.92 -2.53
CA LYS A 22 34.89 -4.18 -3.08
C LYS A 22 33.37 -4.28 -3.11
N LYS A 23 32.65 -3.64 -2.21
CA LYS A 23 31.20 -3.81 -2.08
C LYS A 23 30.52 -2.55 -1.52
N ARG A 24 29.61 -1.95 -2.26
CA ARG A 24 28.89 -0.74 -1.84
C ARG A 24 27.42 -1.00 -1.49
N ARG A 25 26.82 -2.04 -2.05
CA ARG A 25 25.39 -2.33 -1.91
C ARG A 25 25.11 -3.37 -0.84
N GLN A 26 25.80 -3.28 0.28
CA GLN A 26 25.63 -4.14 1.44
C GLN A 26 25.27 -3.29 2.67
N ALA A 27 24.60 -3.93 3.63
CA ALA A 27 24.21 -3.28 4.88
C ALA A 27 25.34 -3.19 5.91
N GLY A 28 26.53 -3.76 5.62
CA GLY A 28 27.63 -3.85 6.58
C GLY A 28 27.43 -4.97 7.59
N ASN A 29 27.89 -4.75 8.82
CA ASN A 29 27.70 -5.69 9.91
C ASN A 29 26.29 -5.51 10.50
N LEU A 30 25.55 -6.61 10.61
CA LEU A 30 24.17 -6.65 11.11
C LEU A 30 24.04 -7.29 12.50
N GLY A 31 25.13 -7.46 13.20
CA GLY A 31 25.18 -8.07 14.52
C GLY A 31 25.56 -9.55 14.52
N ASP A 32 25.47 -10.16 15.68
CA ASP A 32 25.75 -11.58 15.88
C ASP A 32 24.51 -12.42 15.51
N PHE A 33 24.69 -13.39 14.64
CA PHE A 33 23.67 -14.36 14.25
C PHE A 33 23.81 -15.70 14.99
N GLY A 34 24.71 -15.78 15.98
CA GLY A 34 25.03 -17.00 16.70
C GLY A 34 24.02 -17.49 17.75
N THR A 35 22.97 -16.69 18.02
CA THR A 35 21.98 -16.97 19.09
C THR A 35 20.74 -17.72 18.61
N GLY A 36 20.85 -18.59 17.61
CA GLY A 36 19.80 -19.50 17.18
C GLY A 36 19.14 -19.16 15.86
N TYR A 37 18.70 -17.92 15.62
CA TYR A 37 18.07 -17.53 14.34
C TYR A 37 18.23 -16.04 14.03
N VAL A 38 18.16 -15.72 12.74
CA VAL A 38 18.13 -14.33 12.26
C VAL A 38 16.68 -13.84 12.23
N ARG A 39 16.41 -12.75 12.91
CA ARG A 39 15.06 -12.16 12.92
C ARG A 39 14.70 -11.62 11.55
N SER A 40 13.41 -11.68 11.21
CA SER A 40 12.87 -11.16 9.95
C SER A 40 13.04 -9.65 9.78
N THR A 41 13.28 -8.92 10.87
CA THR A 41 13.50 -7.45 10.88
C THR A 41 14.92 -7.04 10.49
N VAL A 42 15.85 -7.99 10.40
CA VAL A 42 17.22 -7.70 9.95
C VAL A 42 17.22 -7.39 8.46
N PRO A 43 17.86 -6.29 8.01
CA PRO A 43 17.81 -5.84 6.62
C PRO A 43 18.65 -6.71 5.68
N GLN A 44 18.17 -7.89 5.38
CA GLN A 44 18.76 -8.83 4.44
C GLN A 44 17.99 -8.88 3.12
N ALA A 45 18.60 -9.50 2.12
CA ALA A 45 17.95 -9.79 0.86
C ALA A 45 16.78 -10.76 1.04
N GLY A 46 15.79 -10.67 0.18
CA GLY A 46 14.63 -11.56 0.19
C GLY A 46 13.53 -11.08 -0.74
N GLN A 47 12.39 -11.73 -0.66
CA GLN A 47 11.21 -11.37 -1.45
C GLN A 47 10.76 -9.94 -1.13
N MET A 48 10.51 -9.15 -2.17
CA MET A 48 9.96 -7.80 -2.10
C MET A 48 8.63 -7.73 -2.84
N GLY A 49 7.60 -7.31 -2.13
CA GLY A 49 6.23 -7.26 -2.67
C GLY A 49 5.58 -8.63 -2.81
N TYR A 50 4.34 -8.63 -3.28
CA TYR A 50 3.47 -9.83 -3.37
C TYR A 50 3.26 -10.52 -2.00
N HIS A 51 3.25 -9.71 -0.94
CA HIS A 51 2.96 -10.17 0.42
C HIS A 51 1.49 -9.98 0.76
N GLN A 52 0.93 -10.88 1.56
CA GLN A 52 -0.36 -10.64 2.19
C GLN A 52 -0.23 -9.50 3.20
N ARG A 53 -1.16 -8.55 3.15
CA ARG A 53 -1.22 -7.39 4.04
C ARG A 53 -2.58 -7.29 4.69
N THR A 54 -2.59 -6.93 5.97
CA THR A 54 -3.77 -6.53 6.71
C THR A 54 -3.56 -5.12 7.21
N GLU A 55 -4.39 -4.20 6.75
CA GLU A 55 -4.37 -2.81 7.22
C GLU A 55 -5.57 -2.55 8.12
N LEU A 56 -5.34 -1.79 9.17
CA LEU A 56 -6.33 -1.49 10.20
C LEU A 56 -6.71 -0.01 10.17
N ASN A 57 -7.86 0.31 10.80
CA ASN A 57 -8.28 1.69 11.05
C ASN A 57 -8.45 2.54 9.78
N LYS A 58 -8.96 1.95 8.71
CA LYS A 58 -9.34 2.69 7.50
C LYS A 58 -10.70 3.33 7.71
N ARG A 59 -10.77 4.65 7.48
CA ARG A 59 -12.02 5.38 7.62
C ARG A 59 -12.89 5.19 6.38
N LEU A 60 -14.11 4.76 6.60
CA LEU A 60 -15.14 4.70 5.58
C LEU A 60 -15.72 6.10 5.39
N LEU A 61 -15.76 6.57 4.14
CA LEU A 61 -16.30 7.87 3.78
C LEU A 61 -17.73 7.77 3.22
N ARG A 62 -17.96 6.85 2.29
CA ARG A 62 -19.26 6.65 1.64
C ARG A 62 -19.40 5.23 1.11
N ILE A 63 -20.60 4.71 1.18
CA ILE A 63 -21.03 3.52 0.43
C ILE A 63 -22.15 3.98 -0.50
N SER A 64 -22.02 3.73 -1.80
CA SER A 64 -23.00 4.16 -2.78
C SER A 64 -22.97 3.31 -4.05
N SER A 65 -23.84 3.62 -4.99
CA SER A 65 -23.86 3.03 -6.33
C SER A 65 -23.73 4.13 -7.39
N PRO A 66 -23.25 3.83 -8.60
CA PRO A 66 -23.13 4.80 -9.68
C PRO A 66 -24.48 5.43 -10.08
N SER A 67 -25.57 4.70 -9.91
CA SER A 67 -26.93 5.21 -10.17
C SER A 67 -27.35 6.33 -9.23
N THR A 68 -26.84 6.34 -8.00
CA THR A 68 -27.15 7.37 -7.00
C THR A 68 -26.12 8.49 -6.98
N ASN A 69 -24.86 8.12 -7.10
CA ASN A 69 -23.75 9.07 -7.08
C ASN A 69 -22.68 8.61 -8.08
N GLU A 70 -22.56 9.32 -9.19
CA GLU A 70 -21.52 9.05 -10.15
C GLU A 70 -20.15 9.36 -9.56
N ILE A 71 -19.21 8.44 -9.75
CA ILE A 71 -17.84 8.55 -9.22
C ILE A 71 -16.79 8.39 -10.30
N THR A 72 -17.15 7.82 -11.45
CA THR A 72 -16.21 7.54 -12.51
C THR A 72 -15.71 8.85 -13.12
N PRO A 73 -14.40 9.12 -13.11
CA PRO A 73 -13.85 10.30 -13.75
C PRO A 73 -13.96 10.20 -15.27
N ALA A 74 -13.94 11.33 -15.95
CA ALA A 74 -13.92 11.39 -17.41
C ALA A 74 -12.75 10.56 -17.96
N GLY A 75 -13.05 9.60 -18.84
CA GLY A 75 -12.08 8.62 -19.34
C GLY A 75 -11.84 7.39 -18.45
N GLY A 76 -12.55 7.25 -17.32
CA GLY A 76 -12.43 6.12 -16.41
C GLY A 76 -11.27 6.22 -15.43
N PHE A 77 -11.23 5.32 -14.47
CA PHE A 77 -10.11 5.19 -13.53
C PHE A 77 -8.89 4.55 -14.22
N LEU A 78 -7.71 5.06 -13.90
CA LEU A 78 -6.44 4.51 -14.40
C LEU A 78 -6.29 3.02 -14.03
N ASN A 79 -5.95 2.20 -15.02
CA ASN A 79 -5.75 0.75 -14.88
C ASN A 79 -6.97 -0.04 -14.37
N TYR A 80 -8.15 0.59 -14.29
CA TYR A 80 -9.39 -0.06 -13.84
C TYR A 80 -10.52 0.08 -14.87
N GLY A 81 -10.84 1.31 -15.29
CA GLY A 81 -11.97 1.62 -16.16
C GLY A 81 -13.15 2.23 -15.38
N GLU A 82 -14.36 1.90 -15.80
CA GLU A 82 -15.60 2.43 -15.21
C GLU A 82 -16.09 1.60 -14.03
N VAL A 83 -16.68 2.27 -13.05
CA VAL A 83 -17.33 1.65 -11.90
C VAL A 83 -18.81 1.41 -12.25
N LYS A 84 -19.22 0.16 -12.34
CA LYS A 84 -20.59 -0.24 -12.71
C LYS A 84 -21.44 -0.73 -11.53
N ASN A 85 -20.80 -1.22 -10.49
CA ASN A 85 -21.43 -1.78 -9.31
C ASN A 85 -21.32 -0.84 -8.10
N SER A 86 -22.00 -1.20 -7.03
CA SER A 86 -21.85 -0.50 -5.76
C SER A 86 -20.39 -0.41 -5.34
N TYR A 87 -20.02 0.72 -4.78
CA TYR A 87 -18.65 1.02 -4.42
C TYR A 87 -18.54 1.56 -2.99
N VAL A 88 -17.35 1.51 -2.48
CA VAL A 88 -16.99 2.00 -1.15
C VAL A 88 -15.86 3.02 -1.30
N LEU A 89 -16.04 4.21 -0.73
CA LEU A 89 -14.98 5.22 -0.61
C LEU A 89 -14.31 5.08 0.76
N ILE A 90 -13.00 4.90 0.74
CA ILE A 90 -12.18 4.75 1.92
C ILE A 90 -11.08 5.82 1.91
N GLN A 91 -10.85 6.43 3.04
CA GLN A 91 -9.79 7.43 3.18
C GLN A 91 -8.40 6.79 3.14
N GLY A 92 -7.53 7.32 2.29
CA GLY A 92 -6.15 6.89 2.16
C GLY A 92 -5.95 5.74 1.18
N SER A 93 -4.78 5.13 1.25
CA SER A 93 -4.39 4.03 0.37
C SER A 93 -4.87 2.68 0.88
N LEU A 94 -4.98 1.73 -0.02
CA LEU A 94 -5.26 0.32 0.25
C LEU A 94 -4.13 -0.53 -0.32
N PRO A 95 -3.87 -1.72 0.25
CA PRO A 95 -2.83 -2.59 -0.27
C PRO A 95 -3.22 -3.21 -1.61
N GLY A 96 -2.24 -3.38 -2.49
CA GLY A 96 -2.39 -4.05 -3.77
C GLY A 96 -2.59 -3.12 -4.97
N PRO A 97 -2.44 -3.65 -6.18
CA PRO A 97 -2.71 -2.93 -7.43
C PRO A 97 -4.21 -2.80 -7.69
N ALA A 98 -4.57 -1.96 -8.67
CA ALA A 98 -5.93 -1.92 -9.20
C ALA A 98 -6.42 -3.32 -9.58
N LYS A 99 -7.72 -3.58 -9.42
CA LYS A 99 -8.37 -4.89 -9.65
C LYS A 99 -8.01 -5.99 -8.63
N ARG A 100 -7.23 -5.72 -7.61
CA ARG A 100 -6.94 -6.71 -6.56
C ARG A 100 -8.16 -6.92 -5.68
N LEU A 101 -8.50 -8.19 -5.42
CA LEU A 101 -9.54 -8.55 -4.47
C LEU A 101 -9.13 -8.12 -3.06
N LEU A 102 -10.01 -7.40 -2.39
CA LEU A 102 -9.88 -6.98 -1.00
C LEU A 102 -11.00 -7.57 -0.16
N ARG A 103 -10.68 -7.90 1.08
CA ARG A 103 -11.68 -8.31 2.07
C ARG A 103 -11.78 -7.21 3.12
N LEU A 104 -12.98 -6.74 3.36
CA LEU A 104 -13.28 -5.75 4.39
C LEU A 104 -14.01 -6.43 5.54
N ARG A 105 -13.75 -5.97 6.74
CA ARG A 105 -14.48 -6.38 7.95
C ARG A 105 -14.59 -5.21 8.91
N ASP A 106 -15.48 -5.33 9.86
CA ASP A 106 -15.59 -4.38 10.94
C ASP A 106 -14.30 -4.28 11.76
N PRO A 107 -14.00 -3.11 12.34
CA PRO A 107 -12.79 -2.92 13.12
C PRO A 107 -12.82 -3.79 14.38
N ILE A 108 -11.68 -4.39 14.74
CA ILE A 108 -11.54 -5.17 15.98
C ILE A 108 -11.69 -4.26 17.20
N ARG A 109 -11.19 -3.01 17.09
CA ARG A 109 -11.26 -2.01 18.14
C ARG A 109 -11.87 -0.72 17.58
N PRO A 110 -13.20 -0.62 17.52
CA PRO A 110 -13.85 0.57 17.00
C PRO A 110 -13.59 1.78 17.91
N ARG A 111 -13.42 2.94 17.31
CA ARG A 111 -13.39 4.21 18.06
C ARG A 111 -14.82 4.57 18.46
N LYS A 112 -15.04 4.79 19.75
CA LYS A 112 -16.36 5.14 20.29
C LYS A 112 -16.91 6.47 19.74
N ASN A 113 -16.05 7.39 19.32
CA ASN A 113 -16.38 8.74 18.86
C ASN A 113 -16.04 8.96 17.38
N ALA A 114 -16.35 8.01 16.53
CA ALA A 114 -16.22 8.22 15.08
C ALA A 114 -17.37 9.14 14.61
N HIS A 115 -17.06 10.38 14.30
CA HIS A 115 -18.05 11.30 13.71
C HIS A 115 -18.30 10.91 12.24
N PRO A 116 -19.55 11.00 11.76
CA PRO A 116 -19.86 10.83 10.35
C PRO A 116 -19.09 11.88 9.52
N VAL A 117 -18.86 11.57 8.26
CA VAL A 117 -18.16 12.45 7.31
C VAL A 117 -19.13 12.80 6.20
N ASP A 118 -19.35 14.08 6.01
CA ASP A 118 -20.09 14.57 4.86
C ASP A 118 -19.12 14.93 3.72
N LEU A 119 -19.28 14.27 2.59
CA LEU A 119 -18.52 14.58 1.39
C LEU A 119 -19.21 15.70 0.63
N THR A 120 -18.59 16.87 0.62
CA THR A 120 -19.10 18.04 -0.09
C THR A 120 -18.83 17.98 -1.60
N TYR A 121 -17.70 17.38 -1.99
CA TYR A 121 -17.29 17.32 -3.37
C TYR A 121 -16.41 16.08 -3.64
N VAL A 122 -16.67 15.44 -4.78
CA VAL A 122 -15.82 14.37 -5.34
C VAL A 122 -15.47 14.77 -6.78
N SER A 123 -14.18 14.90 -7.06
CA SER A 123 -13.71 15.27 -8.40
C SER A 123 -13.91 14.14 -9.40
N THR A 124 -14.60 14.45 -10.49
CA THR A 124 -14.75 13.58 -11.67
C THR A 124 -13.87 14.01 -12.83
N ALA A 125 -12.93 14.94 -12.61
CA ALA A 125 -11.99 15.38 -13.62
C ALA A 125 -11.12 14.21 -14.12
N SER A 126 -10.80 14.24 -15.42
CA SER A 126 -9.96 13.20 -16.03
C SER A 126 -8.61 13.09 -15.34
N LYS A 127 -8.14 11.86 -15.17
CA LYS A 127 -6.78 11.53 -14.70
C LYS A 127 -5.93 10.93 -15.82
N GLN A 128 -6.47 10.93 -17.05
CA GLN A 128 -5.77 10.41 -18.22
C GLN A 128 -4.87 11.50 -18.81
N GLY A 129 -3.63 11.14 -19.17
CA GLY A 129 -2.75 12.03 -19.91
C GLY A 129 -2.18 13.23 -19.15
N VAL A 130 -2.01 13.12 -17.84
CA VAL A 130 -1.34 14.14 -17.01
C VAL A 130 0.13 13.76 -16.83
#